data_ab74406df0e6cd761723dc243e2c2fe8
#
_entry.id   ab74406df0e6cd761723dc243e2c2fe8
#
_cell.length_a   1.000
_cell.length_b   1.000
_cell.length_c   1.000
_cell.angle_alpha   90.00
_cell.angle_beta   90.00
_cell.angle_gamma   90.00
#
_symmetry.space_group_name_H-M   'P 1'
#
loop_
_entity.id
_entity.type
_entity.pdbx_description
1 polymer ?
#
loop_
_entity_poly.entity_id
_entity_poly.type
_entity_poly.pdbx_seq_one_letter_code
_entity_poly.pdbx_strand_id
1 'polypeptide(L)'
;MIAGVNGAGKTTSIGKLAKHFQAQGRSVLLAAGDTFRAAAREQLQTWGERNHVTVIAQESGDPAAVIFDAISAAKARGIDVVLADT
;
A
#
# COMPACT_ATOMS: atom_id res chain seq x y z
N MET A 1 -1.03 12.20 3.28
CA MET A 1 0.43 11.93 3.47
C MET A 1 0.85 10.72 2.66
N ILE A 2 2.01 10.76 2.06
CA ILE A 2 2.56 9.65 1.28
C ILE A 2 3.86 9.21 1.93
N ALA A 3 4.01 7.90 2.16
CA ALA A 3 5.23 7.33 2.69
C ALA A 3 5.66 6.13 1.85
N GLY A 4 6.95 6.01 1.60
CA GLY A 4 7.51 4.90 0.82
C GLY A 4 8.34 3.99 1.72
N VAL A 5 8.23 2.68 1.48
CA VAL A 5 9.02 1.68 2.20
C VAL A 5 9.68 0.75 1.19
N ASN A 6 10.98 0.52 1.35
CA ASN A 6 11.70 -0.42 0.51
C ASN A 6 12.75 -1.17 1.31
N GLY A 7 13.28 -2.27 0.74
CA GLY A 7 14.31 -3.07 1.38
C GLY A 7 13.78 -4.35 2.02
N ALA A 8 14.64 -5.05 2.75
CA ALA A 8 14.28 -6.29 3.41
C ALA A 8 13.23 -6.04 4.50
N GLY A 9 12.26 -6.93 4.60
CA GLY A 9 11.21 -6.83 5.61
C GLY A 9 10.14 -5.79 5.31
N LYS A 10 10.01 -5.37 4.07
CA LYS A 10 9.06 -4.34 3.64
C LYS A 10 7.63 -4.61 4.09
N THR A 11 7.14 -5.82 3.88
CA THR A 11 5.75 -6.16 4.20
C THR A 11 5.47 -5.98 5.69
N THR A 12 6.41 -6.40 6.54
CA THR A 12 6.29 -6.23 7.99
C THR A 12 6.28 -4.75 8.37
N SER A 13 7.18 -3.96 7.76
CA SER A 13 7.27 -2.52 8.04
C SER A 13 6.01 -1.79 7.60
N ILE A 14 5.49 -2.12 6.43
CA ILE A 14 4.24 -1.53 5.92
C ILE A 14 3.08 -1.87 6.85
N GLY A 15 2.99 -3.12 7.30
CA GLY A 15 1.94 -3.54 8.22
C GLY A 15 1.97 -2.76 9.53
N LYS A 16 3.14 -2.57 10.10
CA LYS A 16 3.31 -1.80 11.32
C LYS A 16 2.91 -0.34 11.14
N LEU A 17 3.34 0.27 10.04
CA LEU A 17 3.00 1.66 9.75
C LEU A 17 1.50 1.83 9.53
N ALA A 18 0.89 0.92 8.77
CA ALA A 18 -0.54 0.99 8.50
C ALA A 18 -1.34 0.89 9.80
N LYS A 19 -0.99 -0.04 10.69
CA LYS A 19 -1.66 -0.17 11.98
C LYS A 19 -1.44 1.06 12.85
N HIS A 20 -0.24 1.62 12.81
CA HIS A 20 0.07 2.83 13.56
C HIS A 20 -0.87 3.99 13.16
N PHE A 21 -1.03 4.21 11.86
CA PHE A 21 -1.91 5.28 11.38
C PHE A 21 -3.38 4.97 11.65
N GLN A 22 -3.79 3.72 11.53
CA GLN A 22 -5.17 3.32 11.86
C GLN A 22 -5.48 3.57 13.33
N ALA A 23 -4.52 3.30 14.22
CA ALA A 23 -4.67 3.55 15.64
C ALA A 23 -4.84 5.04 15.96
N GLN A 24 -4.35 5.91 15.08
CA GLN A 24 -4.54 7.35 15.20
C GLN A 24 -5.86 7.84 14.60
N GLY A 25 -6.69 6.93 14.12
CA GLY A 25 -7.95 7.29 13.48
C GLY A 25 -7.81 7.72 12.04
N ARG A 26 -6.69 7.44 11.39
CA ARG A 26 -6.43 7.81 9.99
C ARG A 26 -6.77 6.65 9.06
N SER A 27 -7.29 6.97 7.89
CA SER A 27 -7.52 5.97 6.85
C SER A 27 -6.23 5.74 6.07
N VAL A 28 -6.00 4.49 5.65
CA VAL A 28 -4.76 4.08 4.99
C VAL A 28 -5.09 3.33 3.70
N LEU A 29 -4.30 3.60 2.67
CA LEU A 29 -4.34 2.88 1.41
C LEU A 29 -2.93 2.40 1.09
N LEU A 30 -2.81 1.16 0.62
CA LEU A 30 -1.52 0.58 0.25
C LEU A 30 -1.37 0.51 -1.26
N ALA A 31 -0.19 0.87 -1.75
CA ALA A 31 0.18 0.75 -3.16
C ALA A 31 1.23 -0.35 -3.29
N ALA A 32 0.88 -1.44 -3.97
CA ALA A 32 1.80 -2.55 -4.23
C ALA A 32 2.66 -2.21 -5.45
N GLY A 33 3.71 -1.45 -5.25
CA GLY A 33 4.59 -0.99 -6.31
C GLY A 33 5.59 -2.02 -6.81
N ASP A 34 5.78 -3.13 -6.08
CA ASP A 34 6.66 -4.20 -6.53
C ASP A 34 5.93 -5.04 -7.57
N THR A 35 6.15 -4.72 -8.84
CA THR A 35 5.49 -5.40 -9.96
C THR A 35 6.26 -6.62 -10.45
N PHE A 36 7.44 -6.88 -9.88
CA PHE A 36 8.29 -7.99 -10.31
C PHE A 36 7.99 -9.30 -9.58
N ARG A 37 7.49 -9.22 -8.35
CA ARG A 37 7.25 -10.40 -7.51
C ARG A 37 5.77 -10.54 -7.19
N ALA A 38 5.13 -11.52 -7.84
CA ALA A 38 3.72 -11.80 -7.62
C ALA A 38 3.43 -12.15 -6.15
N ALA A 39 4.32 -12.91 -5.51
CA ALA A 39 4.14 -13.29 -4.11
C ALA A 39 4.09 -12.08 -3.18
N ALA A 40 4.89 -11.06 -3.43
CA ALA A 40 4.88 -9.85 -2.62
C ALA A 40 3.54 -9.12 -2.75
N ARG A 41 3.00 -9.05 -3.98
CA ARG A 41 1.68 -8.46 -4.23
C ARG A 41 0.58 -9.20 -3.48
N GLU A 42 0.62 -10.53 -3.58
CA GLU A 42 -0.39 -11.37 -2.94
C GLU A 42 -0.35 -11.28 -1.42
N GLN A 43 0.84 -11.24 -0.83
CA GLN A 43 0.99 -11.04 0.61
C GLN A 43 0.38 -9.73 1.05
N LEU A 44 0.65 -8.66 0.33
CA LEU A 44 0.15 -7.35 0.68
C LEU A 44 -1.38 -7.28 0.54
N GLN A 45 -1.91 -7.88 -0.52
CA GLN A 45 -3.36 -7.94 -0.72
C GLN A 45 -4.05 -8.74 0.39
N THR A 46 -3.48 -9.88 0.76
CA THR A 46 -4.00 -10.70 1.85
C THR A 46 -3.98 -9.94 3.17
N TRP A 47 -2.87 -9.26 3.44
CA TRP A 47 -2.75 -8.44 4.66
C TRP A 47 -3.81 -7.35 4.67
N GLY A 48 -4.02 -6.68 3.54
CA GLY A 48 -5.02 -5.61 3.43
C GLY A 48 -6.43 -6.12 3.68
N GLU A 49 -6.78 -7.27 3.14
CA GLU A 49 -8.09 -7.88 3.37
C GLU A 49 -8.32 -8.19 4.86
N ARG A 50 -7.31 -8.72 5.52
CA ARG A 50 -7.41 -9.08 6.94
C ARG A 50 -7.52 -7.88 7.85
N ASN A 51 -6.96 -6.75 7.44
CA ASN A 51 -6.89 -5.55 8.27
C ASN A 51 -7.81 -4.42 7.77
N HIS A 52 -8.68 -4.73 6.81
CA HIS A 52 -9.64 -3.77 6.24
C HIS A 52 -8.94 -2.56 5.62
N VAL A 53 -7.85 -2.81 4.91
CA VAL A 53 -7.08 -1.78 4.22
C VAL A 53 -7.17 -2.02 2.72
N THR A 54 -7.45 -0.98 1.95
CA THR A 54 -7.49 -1.07 0.48
C THR A 54 -6.07 -1.18 -0.05
N VAL A 55 -5.85 -2.13 -0.97
CA VAL A 55 -4.57 -2.31 -1.64
C VAL A 55 -4.77 -2.11 -3.14
N ILE A 56 -3.99 -1.21 -3.72
CA ILE A 56 -3.95 -0.98 -5.16
C ILE A 56 -2.75 -1.75 -5.72
N ALA A 57 -3.01 -2.66 -6.66
CA ALA A 57 -1.98 -3.49 -7.25
C ALA A 57 -2.26 -3.72 -8.73
N GLN A 58 -1.21 -3.91 -9.52
CA GLN A 58 -1.30 -4.27 -10.94
C GLN A 58 -0.36 -5.45 -11.19
N GLU A 59 -0.78 -6.37 -12.07
CA GLU A 59 0.02 -7.55 -12.39
C GLU A 59 1.29 -7.21 -13.15
N SER A 60 1.25 -6.17 -13.95
CA SER A 60 2.40 -5.75 -14.74
C SER A 60 2.38 -4.25 -14.90
N GLY A 61 3.52 -3.69 -15.22
CA GLY A 61 3.59 -2.29 -15.56
C GLY A 61 4.61 -1.53 -14.71
N ASP A 62 4.55 -0.23 -14.86
CA ASP A 62 5.45 0.69 -14.22
C ASP A 62 5.03 0.88 -12.75
N PRO A 63 5.94 0.68 -11.79
CA PRO A 63 5.64 0.99 -10.38
C PRO A 63 5.11 2.41 -10.18
N ALA A 64 5.57 3.37 -10.97
CA ALA A 64 5.07 4.75 -10.89
C ALA A 64 3.59 4.85 -11.23
N ALA A 65 3.10 4.03 -12.19
CA ALA A 65 1.69 4.01 -12.55
C ALA A 65 0.84 3.48 -11.40
N VAL A 66 1.30 2.45 -10.69
CA VAL A 66 0.60 1.90 -9.53
C VAL A 66 0.49 2.97 -8.44
N ILE A 67 1.58 3.66 -8.16
CA ILE A 67 1.61 4.72 -7.15
C ILE A 67 0.67 5.86 -7.54
N PHE A 68 0.69 6.26 -8.81
CA PHE A 68 -0.21 7.30 -9.32
C PHE A 68 -1.68 6.90 -9.12
N ASP A 69 -2.03 5.66 -9.49
CA ASP A 69 -3.39 5.17 -9.30
C ASP A 69 -3.79 5.15 -7.83
N ALA A 70 -2.87 4.75 -6.95
CA ALA A 70 -3.11 4.74 -5.51
C ALA A 70 -3.38 6.15 -4.97
N ILE A 71 -2.60 7.13 -5.41
CA ILE A 71 -2.79 8.52 -4.99
C ILE A 71 -4.14 9.04 -5.49
N SER A 72 -4.49 8.74 -6.74
CA SER A 72 -5.79 9.14 -7.30
C SER A 72 -6.95 8.52 -6.54
N ALA A 73 -6.85 7.24 -6.22
CA ALA A 73 -7.87 6.55 -5.45
C ALA A 73 -8.00 7.12 -4.04
N ALA A 74 -6.87 7.44 -3.42
CA ALA A 74 -6.85 8.03 -2.07
C ALA A 74 -7.55 9.39 -2.06
N LYS A 75 -7.30 10.21 -3.05
CA LYS A 75 -7.95 11.52 -3.17
C LYS A 75 -9.46 11.36 -3.36
N ALA A 76 -9.86 10.43 -4.22
CA ALA A 76 -11.28 10.21 -4.50
C ALA A 76 -12.04 9.69 -3.30
N ARG A 77 -11.39 8.93 -2.43
CA ARG A 77 -12.00 8.32 -1.24
C ARG A 77 -11.78 9.10 0.05
N GLY A 78 -11.00 10.18 0.00
CA GLY A 78 -10.68 10.96 1.19
C GLY A 78 -9.76 10.21 2.17
N ILE A 79 -8.86 9.38 1.64
CA ILE A 79 -7.92 8.63 2.46
C ILE A 79 -6.76 9.51 2.89
N ASP A 80 -6.39 9.41 4.18
CA ASP A 80 -5.38 10.28 4.77
C ASP A 80 -3.94 9.90 4.43
N VAL A 81 -3.66 8.59 4.32
CA VAL A 81 -2.30 8.08 4.20
C VAL A 81 -2.20 7.06 3.07
N VAL A 82 -1.18 7.21 2.21
CA VAL A 82 -0.84 6.23 1.18
C VAL A 82 0.56 5.69 1.51
N LEU A 83 0.66 4.37 1.65
CA LEU A 83 1.93 3.68 1.86
C LEU A 83 2.29 2.94 0.59
N ALA A 84 3.43 3.27 0.01
CA ALA A 84 3.90 2.66 -1.23
C ALA A 84 4.99 1.63 -0.94
N ASP A 85 4.77 0.40 -1.43
CA ASP A 85 5.76 -0.66 -1.38
C ASP A 85 6.53 -0.65 -2.71
N THR A 86 7.72 -0.17 -2.69
CA THR A 86 8.61 -0.14 -3.85
C THR A 86 9.81 -1.06 -3.64
#